data_cb5046292623596bd923625fddbbc609
#
_entry.id   cb5046292623596bd923625fddbbc609
#
_cell.length_a   1.000
_cell.length_b   1.000
_cell.length_c   1.000
_cell.angle_alpha   90.00
_cell.angle_beta   90.00
_cell.angle_gamma   90.00
#
_symmetry.space_group_name_H-M   'P 1'
#
loop_
_entity.id
_entity.type
_entity.pdbx_description
1 polymer ?
#
loop_
_entity_poly.entity_id
_entity_poly.type
_entity_poly.pdbx_seq_one_letter_code
_entity_poly.pdbx_strand_id
1 'polypeptide(L)'
;MKHGYLFLVALLFVSTGYGQENILLEEYMPKSIYKIPETKVEKAKYPVIDAHSHDYPSSLEEVAQWVKTMDRKGIEKTVVLTGYTGASFDSIVEVYAPYKDRFDLWCGLDLSDYGKSSFVKTAVEELKRCHKMGAKGVGEVTDKGLGVYVAFQTNMAEGIHLNDPLMSPIYETCAELGMPLNIHVAEPYWMYLPDDKYNDGLMNGKKWKIDMSIPGMQSHEQLIAQFSEAVKNHPNTLFVACHFINCSYDLSIVGRLLGEYSNLYVDMSARFGETASIPRYMRKFYTRYADRILYGTDNGMSAEMYETTFRILETDDEHFYVPDYHYHWYYSGFDLPDEVLRKIYRENFIRIMK
;
A
#
# COMPACT_ATOMS: atom_id res chain seq x y z
N MET A 1 -37.51 7.30 -84.47
CA MET A 1 -37.19 6.55 -83.22
C MET A 1 -35.82 7.05 -82.75
N LYS A 2 -35.76 7.90 -81.69
CA LYS A 2 -34.54 8.39 -81.12
C LYS A 2 -34.27 7.66 -79.83
N HIS A 3 -33.22 6.89 -79.73
CA HIS A 3 -32.81 6.18 -78.54
C HIS A 3 -31.94 7.11 -77.73
N GLY A 4 -32.43 7.53 -76.53
CA GLY A 4 -31.62 8.28 -75.53
C GLY A 4 -30.89 7.27 -74.65
N TYR A 5 -29.58 7.37 -74.63
CA TYR A 5 -28.76 6.62 -73.66
C TYR A 5 -28.64 7.46 -72.37
N LEU A 6 -29.15 6.90 -71.26
CA LEU A 6 -28.99 7.44 -69.91
C LEU A 6 -27.65 6.92 -69.36
N PHE A 7 -26.66 7.82 -69.21
CA PHE A 7 -25.41 7.51 -68.53
C PHE A 7 -25.64 7.65 -67.01
N LEU A 8 -25.61 6.51 -66.32
CA LEU A 8 -25.63 6.50 -64.85
C LEU A 8 -24.18 6.67 -64.35
N VAL A 9 -23.86 7.86 -63.82
CA VAL A 9 -22.58 8.13 -63.15
C VAL A 9 -22.69 7.61 -61.69
N ALA A 10 -22.09 6.48 -61.42
CA ALA A 10 -21.94 5.96 -60.04
C ALA A 10 -20.81 6.74 -59.35
N LEU A 11 -21.18 7.63 -58.48
CA LEU A 11 -20.23 8.26 -57.51
C LEU A 11 -19.81 7.20 -56.47
N LEU A 12 -18.62 6.65 -56.64
CA LEU A 12 -17.94 5.89 -55.61
C LEU A 12 -17.46 6.86 -54.49
N PHE A 13 -18.22 6.92 -53.39
CA PHE A 13 -17.69 7.50 -52.14
C PHE A 13 -16.64 6.57 -51.59
N VAL A 14 -15.37 6.85 -51.82
CA VAL A 14 -14.27 6.27 -51.08
C VAL A 14 -14.30 6.94 -49.72
N SER A 15 -14.97 6.33 -48.72
CA SER A 15 -14.77 6.67 -47.32
C SER A 15 -13.34 6.22 -46.97
N THR A 16 -12.39 7.16 -46.94
CA THR A 16 -11.15 6.96 -46.22
C THR A 16 -11.51 6.85 -44.74
N GLY A 17 -11.82 5.64 -44.30
CA GLY A 17 -11.86 5.32 -42.88
C GLY A 17 -10.46 5.53 -42.36
N TYR A 18 -10.19 6.64 -41.68
CA TYR A 18 -9.07 6.74 -40.79
C TYR A 18 -9.32 5.62 -39.75
N GLY A 19 -8.60 4.51 -39.89
CA GLY A 19 -8.57 3.48 -38.87
C GLY A 19 -8.11 4.17 -37.58
N GLN A 20 -9.01 4.27 -36.62
CA GLN A 20 -8.65 4.71 -35.30
C GLN A 20 -7.67 3.66 -34.77
N GLU A 21 -6.40 4.01 -34.59
CA GLU A 21 -5.44 3.13 -33.95
C GLU A 21 -6.02 2.78 -32.57
N ASN A 22 -6.19 1.49 -32.30
CA ASN A 22 -6.63 1.03 -31.00
C ASN A 22 -5.44 1.18 -30.05
N ILE A 23 -5.47 2.18 -29.18
CA ILE A 23 -4.53 2.34 -28.09
C ILE A 23 -4.95 1.37 -26.98
N LEU A 24 -4.06 0.49 -26.55
CA LEU A 24 -4.30 -0.38 -25.41
C LEU A 24 -4.31 0.45 -24.12
N LEU A 25 -5.09 0.01 -23.14
CA LEU A 25 -5.18 0.70 -21.85
C LEU A 25 -3.81 0.83 -21.18
N GLU A 26 -2.95 -0.20 -21.31
CA GLU A 26 -1.58 -0.21 -20.78
C GLU A 26 -0.62 0.75 -21.49
N GLU A 27 -0.98 1.23 -22.68
CA GLU A 27 -0.25 2.22 -23.45
C GLU A 27 -0.77 3.65 -23.24
N TYR A 28 -1.89 3.78 -22.51
CA TYR A 28 -2.52 5.06 -22.27
C TYR A 28 -1.73 5.87 -21.24
N MET A 29 -0.92 6.82 -21.71
CA MET A 29 -0.08 7.69 -20.89
C MET A 29 -0.41 9.17 -21.14
N PRO A 30 -1.50 9.66 -20.58
CA PRO A 30 -1.97 11.01 -20.82
C PRO A 30 -1.03 12.05 -20.20
N LYS A 31 -1.04 13.24 -20.81
CA LYS A 31 -0.41 14.45 -20.26
C LYS A 31 -1.46 15.51 -20.04
N SER A 32 -1.34 16.27 -18.96
CA SER A 32 -2.23 17.39 -18.72
C SER A 32 -2.14 18.39 -19.87
N ILE A 33 -3.31 18.82 -20.38
CA ILE A 33 -3.43 19.89 -21.35
C ILE A 33 -3.62 21.27 -20.70
N TYR A 34 -3.87 21.28 -19.41
CA TYR A 34 -4.10 22.52 -18.67
C TYR A 34 -2.79 23.28 -18.46
N LYS A 35 -2.85 24.59 -18.63
CA LYS A 35 -1.75 25.51 -18.35
C LYS A 35 -2.02 26.22 -17.03
N ILE A 36 -1.86 25.48 -15.97
CA ILE A 36 -2.05 25.93 -14.59
C ILE A 36 -0.73 25.87 -13.84
N PRO A 37 -0.58 26.53 -12.69
CA PRO A 37 0.61 26.43 -11.88
C PRO A 37 0.92 24.99 -11.50
N GLU A 38 2.21 24.65 -11.49
CA GLU A 38 2.72 23.37 -11.04
C GLU A 38 3.78 23.60 -9.97
N THR A 39 3.67 22.88 -8.85
CA THR A 39 4.58 22.96 -7.75
C THR A 39 5.63 21.86 -7.83
N LYS A 40 6.91 22.23 -7.80
CA LYS A 40 7.98 21.25 -7.68
C LYS A 40 8.29 21.02 -6.21
N VAL A 41 7.94 19.85 -5.69
CA VAL A 41 8.22 19.45 -4.31
C VAL A 41 9.42 18.50 -4.30
N GLU A 42 10.60 19.00 -4.04
CA GLU A 42 11.84 18.19 -4.04
C GLU A 42 12.11 17.53 -2.69
N LYS A 43 11.52 18.03 -1.61
CA LYS A 43 11.74 17.60 -0.23
C LYS A 43 10.50 17.87 0.59
N ALA A 44 10.21 17.00 1.55
CA ALA A 44 9.11 17.19 2.50
C ALA A 44 9.23 18.50 3.29
N LYS A 45 8.11 19.14 3.57
CA LYS A 45 8.00 20.35 4.38
C LYS A 45 8.42 20.14 5.83
N TYR A 46 8.24 18.95 6.35
CA TYR A 46 8.60 18.53 7.72
C TYR A 46 9.38 17.23 7.69
N PRO A 47 10.13 16.88 8.76
CA PRO A 47 10.77 15.58 8.87
C PRO A 47 9.75 14.44 8.75
N VAL A 48 10.09 13.40 7.99
CA VAL A 48 9.19 12.27 7.68
C VAL A 48 9.77 10.97 8.19
N ILE A 49 8.91 10.12 8.73
CA ILE A 49 9.17 8.70 8.92
C ILE A 49 8.31 7.95 7.90
N ASP A 50 8.96 7.21 7.01
CA ASP A 50 8.29 6.32 6.07
C ASP A 50 7.98 5.00 6.80
N ALA A 51 6.72 4.83 7.20
CA ALA A 51 6.29 3.71 8.03
C ALA A 51 6.04 2.41 7.24
N HIS A 52 6.26 2.43 5.91
CA HIS A 52 6.02 1.27 5.08
C HIS A 52 6.97 1.25 3.86
N SER A 53 7.95 0.39 3.93
CA SER A 53 8.82 0.04 2.82
C SER A 53 9.30 -1.40 2.97
N HIS A 54 10.00 -1.92 1.98
CA HIS A 54 10.49 -3.28 1.99
C HIS A 54 12.02 -3.35 1.83
N ASP A 55 12.59 -4.56 1.99
CA ASP A 55 14.02 -4.81 1.83
C ASP A 55 14.37 -4.92 0.34
N TYR A 56 14.46 -3.76 -0.34
CA TYR A 56 14.85 -3.69 -1.75
C TYR A 56 16.36 -3.76 -1.98
N PRO A 57 17.23 -3.21 -1.08
CA PRO A 57 18.67 -3.26 -1.28
C PRO A 57 19.20 -4.70 -1.24
N SER A 58 20.08 -5.00 -2.17
CA SER A 58 20.83 -6.27 -2.21
C SER A 58 22.23 -6.18 -1.59
N SER A 59 22.65 -4.97 -1.18
CA SER A 59 24.00 -4.70 -0.69
C SER A 59 24.03 -3.48 0.25
N LEU A 60 25.08 -3.43 1.08
CA LEU A 60 25.36 -2.26 1.93
C LEU A 60 25.52 -0.96 1.12
N GLU A 61 26.03 -1.04 -0.10
CA GLU A 61 26.20 0.13 -0.96
C GLU A 61 24.83 0.70 -1.38
N GLU A 62 23.88 -0.16 -1.71
CA GLU A 62 22.51 0.25 -2.04
C GLU A 62 21.78 0.82 -0.82
N VAL A 63 21.98 0.25 0.39
CA VAL A 63 21.49 0.86 1.64
C VAL A 63 22.07 2.26 1.83
N ALA A 64 23.37 2.43 1.59
CA ALA A 64 24.01 3.75 1.67
C ALA A 64 23.44 4.74 0.64
N GLN A 65 23.11 4.27 -0.57
CA GLN A 65 22.48 5.11 -1.58
C GLN A 65 21.04 5.48 -1.18
N TRP A 66 20.30 4.56 -0.58
CA TRP A 66 18.98 4.86 -0.02
C TRP A 66 19.04 5.94 1.06
N VAL A 67 19.99 5.85 1.99
CA VAL A 67 20.21 6.88 3.01
C VAL A 67 20.46 8.25 2.38
N LYS A 68 21.25 8.33 1.30
CA LYS A 68 21.47 9.61 0.58
C LYS A 68 20.17 10.13 -0.04
N THR A 69 19.29 9.25 -0.53
CA THR A 69 17.97 9.65 -1.02
C THR A 69 17.10 10.16 0.13
N MET A 70 17.07 9.46 1.26
CA MET A 70 16.36 9.89 2.46
C MET A 70 16.80 11.30 2.91
N ASP A 71 18.11 11.56 2.95
CA ASP A 71 18.65 12.87 3.35
C ASP A 71 18.18 13.99 2.41
N ARG A 72 18.21 13.73 1.10
CA ARG A 72 17.75 14.71 0.10
C ARG A 72 16.25 14.98 0.22
N LYS A 73 15.45 13.95 0.55
CA LYS A 73 13.98 14.02 0.57
C LYS A 73 13.40 14.41 1.95
N GLY A 74 14.22 14.49 2.99
CA GLY A 74 13.77 14.85 4.35
C GLY A 74 13.17 13.65 5.11
N ILE A 75 13.53 12.42 4.70
CA ILE A 75 13.15 11.20 5.40
C ILE A 75 14.11 10.99 6.57
N GLU A 76 13.59 11.06 7.80
CA GLU A 76 14.35 10.85 9.02
C GLU A 76 14.65 9.36 9.24
N LYS A 77 13.65 8.54 9.03
CA LYS A 77 13.67 7.08 9.24
C LYS A 77 12.76 6.36 8.27
N THR A 78 13.06 5.11 7.97
CA THR A 78 12.18 4.20 7.21
C THR A 78 11.99 2.89 7.99
N VAL A 79 10.75 2.44 8.04
CA VAL A 79 10.40 1.07 8.46
C VAL A 79 10.60 0.14 7.28
N VAL A 80 11.39 -0.90 7.50
CA VAL A 80 11.61 -1.96 6.50
C VAL A 80 10.86 -3.22 6.95
N LEU A 81 9.77 -3.52 6.27
CA LEU A 81 8.99 -4.72 6.44
C LEU A 81 9.72 -5.85 5.70
N THR A 82 10.61 -6.54 6.40
CA THR A 82 11.50 -7.50 5.75
C THR A 82 10.77 -8.76 5.31
N GLY A 83 9.70 -9.13 6.00
CA GLY A 83 8.99 -10.40 5.77
C GLY A 83 9.77 -11.65 6.20
N TYR A 84 11.02 -11.52 6.60
CA TYR A 84 11.91 -12.65 6.90
C TYR A 84 12.04 -12.95 8.39
N THR A 85 12.43 -14.19 8.68
CA THR A 85 12.77 -14.74 10.00
C THR A 85 14.08 -15.55 9.89
N GLY A 86 14.54 -16.13 10.98
CA GLY A 86 15.73 -17.00 11.00
C GLY A 86 16.98 -16.31 10.49
N ALA A 87 17.84 -17.08 9.84
CA ALA A 87 19.11 -16.60 9.31
C ALA A 87 18.96 -15.48 8.24
N SER A 88 17.86 -15.48 7.50
CA SER A 88 17.59 -14.43 6.51
C SER A 88 17.38 -13.08 7.19
N PHE A 89 16.59 -13.03 8.29
CA PHE A 89 16.44 -11.82 9.08
C PHE A 89 17.76 -11.36 9.69
N ASP A 90 18.55 -12.30 10.22
CA ASP A 90 19.85 -11.99 10.84
C ASP A 90 20.82 -11.35 9.82
N SER A 91 20.85 -11.88 8.59
CA SER A 91 21.65 -11.29 7.50
C SER A 91 21.22 -9.88 7.13
N ILE A 92 19.91 -9.60 7.13
CA ILE A 92 19.38 -8.25 6.88
C ILE A 92 19.82 -7.31 8.02
N VAL A 93 19.71 -7.74 9.28
CA VAL A 93 20.18 -6.94 10.42
C VAL A 93 21.65 -6.55 10.27
N GLU A 94 22.51 -7.47 9.81
CA GLU A 94 23.93 -7.18 9.57
C GLU A 94 24.13 -6.15 8.45
N VAL A 95 23.39 -6.25 7.34
CA VAL A 95 23.48 -5.31 6.21
C VAL A 95 23.07 -3.90 6.63
N TYR A 96 22.03 -3.75 7.44
CA TYR A 96 21.53 -2.44 7.88
C TYR A 96 22.24 -1.89 9.14
N ALA A 97 23.07 -2.68 9.82
CA ALA A 97 23.72 -2.31 11.08
C ALA A 97 24.45 -0.95 11.05
N PRO A 98 25.19 -0.54 9.98
CA PRO A 98 25.83 0.77 9.91
C PRO A 98 24.85 1.94 9.91
N TYR A 99 23.58 1.70 9.59
CA TYR A 99 22.52 2.70 9.47
C TYR A 99 21.32 2.42 10.38
N LYS A 100 21.53 1.72 11.48
CA LYS A 100 20.47 1.29 12.43
C LYS A 100 19.60 2.42 12.97
N ASP A 101 20.10 3.66 12.99
CA ASP A 101 19.34 4.83 13.44
C ASP A 101 18.40 5.39 12.35
N ARG A 102 18.59 4.92 11.10
CA ARG A 102 17.83 5.34 9.92
C ARG A 102 16.76 4.33 9.51
N PHE A 103 16.86 3.10 9.99
CA PHE A 103 15.94 2.03 9.64
C PHE A 103 15.43 1.30 10.88
N ASP A 104 14.13 1.09 10.96
CA ASP A 104 13.50 0.16 11.89
C ASP A 104 13.15 -1.12 11.12
N LEU A 105 13.84 -2.21 11.43
CA LEU A 105 13.62 -3.50 10.78
C LEU A 105 12.48 -4.24 11.47
N TRP A 106 11.47 -4.64 10.69
CA TRP A 106 10.35 -5.44 11.15
C TRP A 106 10.47 -6.85 10.57
N CYS A 107 10.38 -7.87 11.42
CA CYS A 107 10.50 -9.27 10.99
C CYS A 107 9.19 -9.81 10.42
N GLY A 108 9.25 -10.97 9.77
CA GLY A 108 8.08 -11.74 9.37
C GLY A 108 7.53 -12.63 10.47
N LEU A 109 6.66 -13.56 10.10
CA LEU A 109 6.19 -14.68 10.92
C LEU A 109 6.80 -15.98 10.41
N ASP A 110 7.16 -16.89 11.32
CA ASP A 110 7.55 -18.24 10.93
C ASP A 110 6.32 -19.12 10.73
N LEU A 111 6.02 -19.40 9.46
CA LEU A 111 4.92 -20.27 9.03
C LEU A 111 5.39 -21.69 8.66
N SER A 112 6.65 -22.04 8.93
CA SER A 112 7.25 -23.32 8.50
C SER A 112 6.59 -24.55 9.12
N ASP A 113 6.05 -24.41 10.33
CA ASP A 113 5.35 -25.47 11.06
C ASP A 113 3.83 -25.43 10.89
N TYR A 114 3.32 -24.64 9.94
CA TYR A 114 1.90 -24.63 9.63
C TYR A 114 1.37 -26.06 9.38
N GLY A 115 0.19 -26.35 9.95
CA GLY A 115 -0.41 -27.69 9.91
C GLY A 115 0.12 -28.69 10.96
N LYS A 116 1.14 -28.32 11.75
CA LYS A 116 1.64 -29.11 12.89
C LYS A 116 1.17 -28.54 14.22
N SER A 117 1.10 -29.37 15.23
CA SER A 117 0.76 -28.95 16.61
C SER A 117 1.80 -27.98 17.23
N SER A 118 3.01 -27.92 16.68
CA SER A 118 4.08 -26.99 17.07
C SER A 118 3.95 -25.59 16.49
N PHE A 119 3.10 -25.35 15.50
CA PHE A 119 3.04 -24.12 14.72
C PHE A 119 3.06 -22.83 15.58
N VAL A 120 2.08 -22.70 16.48
CA VAL A 120 1.97 -21.51 17.34
C VAL A 120 3.22 -21.34 18.22
N LYS A 121 3.71 -22.44 18.80
CA LYS A 121 4.91 -22.40 19.64
C LYS A 121 6.13 -21.93 18.84
N THR A 122 6.36 -22.52 17.66
CA THR A 122 7.49 -22.17 16.78
C THR A 122 7.41 -20.69 16.36
N ALA A 123 6.24 -20.22 15.93
CA ALA A 123 6.06 -18.82 15.55
C ALA A 123 6.32 -17.84 16.71
N VAL A 124 5.83 -18.15 17.90
CA VAL A 124 6.05 -17.32 19.10
C VAL A 124 7.52 -17.31 19.54
N GLU A 125 8.19 -18.46 19.53
CA GLU A 125 9.60 -18.56 19.88
C GLU A 125 10.47 -17.77 18.90
N GLU A 126 10.14 -17.83 17.61
CA GLU A 126 10.86 -17.07 16.57
C GLU A 126 10.62 -15.56 16.68
N LEU A 127 9.41 -15.11 16.97
CA LEU A 127 9.13 -13.69 17.25
C LEU A 127 10.01 -13.16 18.40
N LYS A 128 10.09 -13.93 19.50
CA LYS A 128 10.93 -13.58 20.65
C LYS A 128 12.42 -13.55 20.28
N ARG A 129 12.85 -14.44 19.38
CA ARG A 129 14.22 -14.46 18.86
C ARG A 129 14.48 -13.22 18.00
N CYS A 130 13.63 -12.93 17.01
CA CYS A 130 13.76 -11.75 16.14
C CYS A 130 13.77 -10.44 16.96
N HIS A 131 12.92 -10.34 17.98
CA HIS A 131 12.93 -9.19 18.89
C HIS A 131 14.29 -9.01 19.58
N LYS A 132 14.91 -10.08 20.07
CA LYS A 132 16.27 -10.06 20.66
C LYS A 132 17.33 -9.66 19.65
N MET A 133 17.15 -10.02 18.37
CA MET A 133 18.02 -9.59 17.27
C MET A 133 17.80 -8.13 16.83
N GLY A 134 16.80 -7.44 17.38
CA GLY A 134 16.57 -6.01 17.15
C GLY A 134 15.33 -5.69 16.31
N ALA A 135 14.49 -6.68 15.98
CA ALA A 135 13.21 -6.42 15.31
C ALA A 135 12.35 -5.44 16.15
N LYS A 136 11.78 -4.45 15.49
CA LYS A 136 10.94 -3.40 16.10
C LYS A 136 9.44 -3.60 15.91
N GLY A 137 9.05 -4.52 15.05
CA GLY A 137 7.68 -4.87 14.71
C GLY A 137 7.63 -6.10 13.83
N VAL A 138 6.44 -6.43 13.36
CA VAL A 138 6.17 -7.59 12.50
C VAL A 138 5.45 -7.12 11.24
N GLY A 139 5.87 -7.58 10.08
CA GLY A 139 5.19 -7.25 8.81
C GLY A 139 6.03 -7.57 7.56
N GLU A 140 5.41 -7.60 6.46
CA GLU A 140 3.99 -7.40 6.18
C GLU A 140 3.24 -8.72 6.27
N VAL A 141 2.33 -8.85 7.24
CA VAL A 141 1.49 -10.04 7.38
C VAL A 141 0.25 -9.85 6.49
N THR A 142 0.04 -10.78 5.59
CA THR A 142 -0.90 -10.62 4.48
C THR A 142 -1.98 -11.69 4.50
N ASP A 143 -3.24 -11.29 4.25
CA ASP A 143 -4.35 -12.19 3.96
C ASP A 143 -5.17 -11.64 2.79
N LYS A 144 -5.07 -12.31 1.64
CA LYS A 144 -5.78 -11.95 0.39
C LYS A 144 -6.90 -12.94 0.05
N GLY A 145 -7.28 -13.81 1.00
CA GLY A 145 -8.46 -14.65 0.90
C GLY A 145 -8.27 -16.15 0.94
N LEU A 146 -7.06 -16.67 0.79
CA LEU A 146 -6.80 -18.11 0.93
C LEU A 146 -6.14 -18.47 2.26
N GLY A 147 -5.70 -17.50 3.00
CA GLY A 147 -5.04 -17.66 4.29
C GLY A 147 -3.87 -16.71 4.48
N VAL A 148 -3.33 -16.72 5.69
CA VAL A 148 -2.25 -15.83 6.10
C VAL A 148 -0.92 -16.27 5.49
N TYR A 149 -0.20 -15.31 4.93
CA TYR A 149 1.19 -15.45 4.52
C TYR A 149 1.98 -14.17 4.87
N VAL A 150 3.25 -14.16 4.60
CA VAL A 150 4.11 -12.99 4.83
C VAL A 150 4.77 -12.59 3.52
N ALA A 151 4.83 -11.31 3.23
CA ALA A 151 5.48 -10.80 2.03
C ALA A 151 6.88 -11.43 1.86
N PHE A 152 7.25 -11.77 0.62
CA PHE A 152 8.50 -12.42 0.21
C PHE A 152 8.71 -13.86 0.71
N GLN A 153 7.79 -14.44 1.47
CA GLN A 153 7.83 -15.87 1.82
C GLN A 153 6.96 -16.70 0.85
N THR A 154 7.33 -17.96 0.68
CA THR A 154 6.58 -18.90 -0.15
C THR A 154 5.53 -19.70 0.64
N ASN A 155 5.65 -19.72 1.96
CA ASN A 155 4.76 -20.46 2.83
C ASN A 155 3.49 -19.66 3.12
N MET A 156 2.35 -20.34 3.00
CA MET A 156 1.03 -19.81 3.35
C MET A 156 0.37 -20.72 4.37
N ALA A 157 -0.25 -20.15 5.38
CA ALA A 157 -1.12 -20.87 6.31
C ALA A 157 -2.53 -20.93 5.71
N GLU A 158 -2.72 -21.81 4.73
CA GLU A 158 -3.97 -21.95 3.97
C GLU A 158 -5.15 -22.24 4.91
N GLY A 159 -6.24 -21.48 4.75
CA GLY A 159 -7.45 -21.59 5.58
C GLY A 159 -7.35 -20.96 6.97
N ILE A 160 -6.17 -20.46 7.39
CA ILE A 160 -6.03 -19.63 8.59
C ILE A 160 -6.15 -18.16 8.18
N HIS A 161 -7.11 -17.45 8.76
CA HIS A 161 -7.35 -16.04 8.54
C HIS A 161 -6.98 -15.20 9.76
N LEU A 162 -7.00 -13.88 9.63
CA LEU A 162 -6.54 -12.97 10.69
C LEU A 162 -7.28 -13.11 12.02
N ASN A 163 -8.54 -13.56 12.03
CA ASN A 163 -9.32 -13.81 13.26
C ASN A 163 -9.22 -15.25 13.77
N ASP A 164 -8.41 -16.11 13.15
CA ASP A 164 -8.26 -17.50 13.61
C ASP A 164 -7.66 -17.55 15.02
N PRO A 165 -8.19 -18.41 15.93
CA PRO A 165 -7.65 -18.56 17.28
C PRO A 165 -6.16 -18.89 17.34
N LEU A 166 -5.58 -19.53 16.31
CA LEU A 166 -4.15 -19.81 16.23
C LEU A 166 -3.29 -18.53 16.11
N MET A 167 -3.88 -17.43 15.64
CA MET A 167 -3.20 -16.14 15.54
C MET A 167 -3.15 -15.40 16.90
N SER A 168 -4.06 -15.70 17.83
CA SER A 168 -4.15 -14.98 19.11
C SER A 168 -2.86 -14.99 19.93
N PRO A 169 -2.16 -16.11 20.15
CA PRO A 169 -0.89 -16.10 20.89
C PRO A 169 0.23 -15.30 20.19
N ILE A 170 0.18 -15.21 18.85
CA ILE A 170 1.10 -14.39 18.05
C ILE A 170 0.85 -12.91 18.33
N TYR A 171 -0.41 -12.48 18.29
CA TYR A 171 -0.82 -11.11 18.59
C TYR A 171 -0.49 -10.70 20.04
N GLU A 172 -0.79 -11.58 21.00
CA GLU A 172 -0.48 -11.37 22.42
C GLU A 172 1.03 -11.24 22.64
N THR A 173 1.85 -12.09 21.97
CA THR A 173 3.31 -11.99 22.04
C THR A 173 3.81 -10.67 21.48
N CYS A 174 3.24 -10.19 20.36
CA CYS A 174 3.59 -8.88 19.80
C CYS A 174 3.28 -7.75 20.79
N ALA A 175 2.12 -7.82 21.48
CA ALA A 175 1.77 -6.86 22.52
C ALA A 175 2.75 -6.90 23.71
N GLU A 176 3.10 -8.10 24.20
CA GLU A 176 4.07 -8.28 25.29
C GLU A 176 5.45 -7.71 24.95
N LEU A 177 5.87 -7.82 23.69
CA LEU A 177 7.17 -7.34 23.21
C LEU A 177 7.14 -5.86 22.78
N GLY A 178 5.97 -5.21 22.76
CA GLY A 178 5.81 -3.86 22.24
C GLY A 178 6.09 -3.75 20.74
N MET A 179 5.83 -4.82 19.98
CA MET A 179 6.02 -4.91 18.54
C MET A 179 4.70 -4.69 17.80
N PRO A 180 4.49 -3.56 17.11
CA PRO A 180 3.33 -3.39 16.25
C PRO A 180 3.30 -4.42 15.12
N LEU A 181 2.08 -4.78 14.66
CA LEU A 181 1.89 -5.61 13.47
C LEU A 181 1.44 -4.76 12.29
N ASN A 182 2.16 -4.84 11.18
CA ASN A 182 1.73 -4.31 9.90
C ASN A 182 0.96 -5.41 9.15
N ILE A 183 -0.29 -5.11 8.77
CA ILE A 183 -1.24 -6.07 8.20
C ILE A 183 -1.74 -5.60 6.84
N HIS A 184 -1.51 -6.43 5.83
CA HIS A 184 -2.13 -6.29 4.52
C HIS A 184 -3.38 -7.17 4.44
N VAL A 185 -4.54 -6.57 4.50
CA VAL A 185 -5.81 -7.29 4.39
C VAL A 185 -6.49 -6.99 3.06
N ALA A 186 -6.94 -8.03 2.38
CA ALA A 186 -7.60 -7.96 1.06
C ALA A 186 -6.70 -7.32 -0.04
N GLU A 187 -7.31 -6.98 -1.16
CA GLU A 187 -6.78 -6.13 -2.23
C GLU A 187 -7.78 -5.00 -2.52
N PRO A 188 -7.41 -3.95 -3.25
CA PRO A 188 -8.37 -2.93 -3.66
C PRO A 188 -9.62 -3.50 -4.30
N TYR A 189 -10.77 -2.93 -3.97
CA TYR A 189 -12.08 -3.49 -4.31
C TYR A 189 -12.27 -3.74 -5.81
N TRP A 190 -11.72 -2.90 -6.70
CA TRP A 190 -11.79 -3.12 -8.16
C TRP A 190 -11.09 -4.39 -8.64
N MET A 191 -10.22 -5.01 -7.84
CA MET A 191 -9.58 -6.30 -8.17
C MET A 191 -10.53 -7.49 -8.01
N TYR A 192 -11.68 -7.28 -7.36
CA TYR A 192 -12.77 -8.24 -7.22
C TYR A 192 -13.87 -8.03 -8.29
N LEU A 193 -13.86 -6.88 -8.97
CA LEU A 193 -14.87 -6.54 -9.98
C LEU A 193 -14.58 -7.19 -11.34
N PRO A 194 -15.57 -7.34 -12.23
CA PRO A 194 -15.35 -7.81 -13.59
C PRO A 194 -14.34 -6.99 -14.36
N ASP A 195 -13.61 -7.64 -15.28
CA ASP A 195 -12.69 -6.97 -16.19
C ASP A 195 -13.47 -6.40 -17.39
N ASP A 196 -14.19 -5.32 -17.17
CA ASP A 196 -15.01 -4.67 -18.17
C ASP A 196 -14.81 -3.15 -18.22
N LYS A 197 -15.52 -2.49 -19.13
CA LYS A 197 -15.43 -1.03 -19.35
C LYS A 197 -15.95 -0.17 -18.21
N TYR A 198 -16.56 -0.76 -17.18
CA TYR A 198 -17.12 -0.06 -16.02
C TYR A 198 -16.22 -0.16 -14.79
N ASN A 199 -15.17 -0.96 -14.84
CA ASN A 199 -14.21 -1.09 -13.75
C ASN A 199 -13.23 0.08 -13.80
N ASP A 200 -13.37 1.05 -12.90
CA ASP A 200 -12.52 2.25 -12.81
C ASP A 200 -11.04 1.93 -12.51
N GLY A 201 -10.78 0.80 -11.85
CA GLY A 201 -9.42 0.31 -11.55
C GLY A 201 -8.88 -0.73 -12.52
N LEU A 202 -9.47 -0.92 -13.72
CA LEU A 202 -9.13 -2.01 -14.63
C LEU A 202 -7.65 -2.10 -14.98
N MET A 203 -6.96 -0.96 -15.17
CA MET A 203 -5.54 -0.94 -15.53
C MET A 203 -4.67 -1.67 -14.49
N ASN A 204 -4.99 -1.51 -13.21
CA ASN A 204 -4.31 -2.19 -12.11
C ASN A 204 -4.96 -3.52 -11.75
N GLY A 205 -6.29 -3.58 -11.81
CA GLY A 205 -7.07 -4.76 -11.47
C GLY A 205 -6.63 -5.98 -12.25
N LYS A 206 -6.31 -5.84 -13.54
CA LYS A 206 -5.84 -6.93 -14.40
C LYS A 206 -4.57 -7.61 -13.87
N LYS A 207 -3.64 -6.85 -13.30
CA LYS A 207 -2.36 -7.37 -12.77
C LYS A 207 -2.52 -8.11 -11.43
N TRP A 208 -3.45 -7.66 -10.60
CA TRP A 208 -3.64 -8.13 -9.22
C TRP A 208 -5.03 -8.74 -8.99
N LYS A 209 -5.67 -9.21 -10.07
CA LYS A 209 -7.00 -9.78 -10.06
C LYS A 209 -7.16 -10.86 -8.99
N ILE A 210 -8.23 -10.77 -8.22
CA ILE A 210 -8.65 -11.82 -7.30
C ILE A 210 -9.64 -12.73 -8.02
N ASP A 211 -9.31 -14.00 -8.11
CA ASP A 211 -10.17 -15.02 -8.71
C ASP A 211 -11.11 -15.61 -7.65
N MET A 212 -12.33 -15.09 -7.59
CA MET A 212 -13.35 -15.55 -6.65
C MET A 212 -13.91 -16.95 -6.99
N SER A 213 -13.49 -17.59 -8.09
CA SER A 213 -13.88 -18.97 -8.42
C SER A 213 -13.03 -20.02 -7.70
N ILE A 214 -11.91 -19.62 -7.10
CA ILE A 214 -11.03 -20.51 -6.34
C ILE A 214 -11.78 -20.99 -5.08
N PRO A 215 -11.90 -22.31 -4.84
CA PRO A 215 -12.52 -22.81 -3.62
C PRO A 215 -11.84 -22.28 -2.35
N GLY A 216 -12.63 -21.78 -1.40
CA GLY A 216 -12.11 -21.24 -0.14
C GLY A 216 -11.72 -19.75 -0.19
N MET A 217 -11.70 -19.12 -1.37
CA MET A 217 -11.41 -17.69 -1.52
C MET A 217 -12.43 -16.85 -0.75
N GLN A 218 -11.94 -16.03 0.16
CA GLN A 218 -12.76 -15.08 0.93
C GLN A 218 -13.02 -13.80 0.12
N SER A 219 -14.23 -13.24 0.26
CA SER A 219 -14.53 -11.94 -0.34
C SER A 219 -13.83 -10.79 0.38
N HIS A 220 -13.78 -9.64 -0.27
CA HIS A 220 -13.25 -8.41 0.33
C HIS A 220 -13.93 -8.11 1.68
N GLU A 221 -15.26 -8.17 1.73
CA GLU A 221 -16.04 -7.87 2.93
C GLU A 221 -15.78 -8.89 4.04
N GLN A 222 -15.62 -10.17 3.71
CA GLN A 222 -15.28 -11.21 4.69
C GLN A 222 -13.90 -10.95 5.31
N LEU A 223 -12.90 -10.61 4.51
CA LEU A 223 -11.54 -10.29 4.98
C LEU A 223 -11.53 -9.07 5.90
N ILE A 224 -12.26 -8.00 5.53
CA ILE A 224 -12.38 -6.80 6.38
C ILE A 224 -13.08 -7.13 7.71
N ALA A 225 -14.12 -7.98 7.69
CA ALA A 225 -14.81 -8.41 8.90
C ALA A 225 -13.89 -9.24 9.81
N GLN A 226 -13.14 -10.19 9.26
CA GLN A 226 -12.17 -11.02 9.99
C GLN A 226 -11.06 -10.16 10.60
N PHE A 227 -10.51 -9.20 9.84
CA PHE A 227 -9.53 -8.23 10.37
C PHE A 227 -10.12 -7.39 11.51
N SER A 228 -11.33 -6.86 11.33
CA SER A 228 -12.03 -6.09 12.37
C SER A 228 -12.20 -6.90 13.66
N GLU A 229 -12.53 -8.19 13.55
CA GLU A 229 -12.65 -9.10 14.69
C GLU A 229 -11.30 -9.34 15.38
N ALA A 230 -10.22 -9.55 14.62
CA ALA A 230 -8.87 -9.68 15.16
C ALA A 230 -8.46 -8.45 15.99
N VAL A 231 -8.65 -7.24 15.43
CA VAL A 231 -8.34 -5.98 16.13
C VAL A 231 -9.16 -5.80 17.40
N LYS A 232 -10.46 -6.10 17.34
CA LYS A 232 -11.38 -6.03 18.47
C LYS A 232 -10.98 -6.96 19.62
N ASN A 233 -10.61 -8.20 19.29
CA ASN A 233 -10.34 -9.24 20.27
C ASN A 233 -8.96 -9.10 20.93
N HIS A 234 -8.06 -8.28 20.35
CA HIS A 234 -6.69 -8.08 20.85
C HIS A 234 -6.40 -6.59 21.13
N PRO A 235 -7.09 -5.96 22.10
CA PRO A 235 -7.02 -4.51 22.35
C PRO A 235 -5.64 -4.02 22.81
N ASN A 236 -4.78 -4.92 23.30
CA ASN A 236 -3.42 -4.60 23.74
C ASN A 236 -2.40 -4.71 22.60
N THR A 237 -2.76 -5.32 21.48
CA THR A 237 -1.93 -5.43 20.29
C THR A 237 -2.14 -4.22 19.40
N LEU A 238 -1.06 -3.59 18.97
CA LEU A 238 -1.13 -2.45 18.06
C LEU A 238 -1.09 -2.94 16.62
N PHE A 239 -2.12 -2.62 15.86
CA PHE A 239 -2.24 -2.95 14.45
C PHE A 239 -2.01 -1.71 13.59
N VAL A 240 -1.20 -1.85 12.54
CA VAL A 240 -1.05 -0.89 11.45
C VAL A 240 -1.58 -1.57 10.18
N ALA A 241 -2.76 -1.19 9.74
CA ALA A 241 -3.32 -1.74 8.52
C ALA A 241 -2.79 -0.97 7.31
N CYS A 242 -2.12 -1.69 6.40
CA CYS A 242 -1.58 -1.12 5.18
C CYS A 242 -2.66 -0.55 4.28
N HIS A 243 -2.28 0.41 3.44
CA HIS A 243 -3.03 0.76 2.23
C HIS A 243 -4.47 1.17 2.51
N PHE A 244 -4.73 1.92 3.63
CA PHE A 244 -6.10 2.24 4.07
C PHE A 244 -7.01 1.01 4.15
N ILE A 245 -6.47 -0.13 4.63
CA ILE A 245 -7.23 -1.41 4.73
C ILE A 245 -7.73 -1.88 3.34
N ASN A 246 -7.10 -1.44 2.25
CA ASN A 246 -7.57 -1.63 0.87
C ASN A 246 -9.05 -1.20 0.63
N CYS A 247 -9.52 -0.22 1.42
CA CYS A 247 -10.86 0.35 1.38
C CYS A 247 -10.88 1.81 0.86
N SER A 248 -9.93 2.20 0.00
CA SER A 248 -9.89 3.54 -0.60
C SER A 248 -11.15 3.89 -1.41
N TYR A 249 -11.87 2.89 -1.93
CA TYR A 249 -13.15 3.05 -2.61
C TYR A 249 -14.28 3.50 -1.66
N ASP A 250 -14.21 3.14 -0.38
CA ASP A 250 -15.15 3.56 0.68
C ASP A 250 -14.42 3.81 2.00
N LEU A 251 -13.86 4.98 2.16
CA LEU A 251 -13.14 5.39 3.36
C LEU A 251 -14.04 5.53 4.61
N SER A 252 -15.38 5.41 4.48
CA SER A 252 -16.26 5.35 5.64
C SER A 252 -16.04 4.07 6.45
N ILE A 253 -15.65 2.97 5.80
CA ILE A 253 -15.25 1.71 6.44
C ILE A 253 -14.01 1.96 7.31
N VAL A 254 -12.97 2.57 6.73
CA VAL A 254 -11.73 2.91 7.46
C VAL A 254 -12.03 3.83 8.64
N GLY A 255 -12.82 4.90 8.40
CA GLY A 255 -13.19 5.85 9.44
C GLY A 255 -13.97 5.23 10.59
N ARG A 256 -14.86 4.28 10.31
CA ARG A 256 -15.61 3.53 11.32
C ARG A 256 -14.64 2.70 12.17
N LEU A 257 -13.77 1.91 11.56
CA LEU A 257 -12.81 1.06 12.29
C LEU A 257 -11.85 1.88 13.15
N LEU A 258 -11.34 3.01 12.63
CA LEU A 258 -10.51 3.94 13.41
C LEU A 258 -11.26 4.58 14.58
N GLY A 259 -12.58 4.77 14.45
CA GLY A 259 -13.43 5.27 15.54
C GLY A 259 -13.75 4.23 16.59
N GLU A 260 -13.87 2.96 16.20
CA GLU A 260 -14.20 1.84 17.08
C GLU A 260 -12.99 1.31 17.86
N TYR A 261 -11.78 1.29 17.22
CA TYR A 261 -10.60 0.60 17.79
C TYR A 261 -9.45 1.56 18.05
N SER A 262 -9.11 1.75 19.32
CA SER A 262 -8.00 2.63 19.73
C SER A 262 -6.61 2.07 19.40
N ASN A 263 -6.48 0.77 19.21
CA ASN A 263 -5.27 0.03 18.89
C ASN A 263 -5.03 -0.14 17.37
N LEU A 264 -5.83 0.53 16.51
CA LEU A 264 -5.71 0.48 15.07
C LEU A 264 -5.16 1.80 14.52
N TYR A 265 -4.16 1.71 13.67
CA TYR A 265 -3.65 2.76 12.79
C TYR A 265 -3.73 2.29 11.34
N VAL A 266 -3.65 3.21 10.40
CA VAL A 266 -3.56 2.89 8.96
C VAL A 266 -2.40 3.64 8.34
N ASP A 267 -1.79 3.08 7.30
CA ASP A 267 -0.89 3.82 6.45
C ASP A 267 -1.51 4.11 5.07
N MET A 268 -0.92 5.06 4.35
CA MET A 268 -1.37 5.49 3.04
C MET A 268 -0.63 4.83 1.88
N SER A 269 0.31 3.96 2.17
CA SER A 269 1.22 3.39 1.19
C SER A 269 0.48 2.77 0.01
N ALA A 270 1.06 2.86 -1.18
CA ALA A 270 0.52 2.37 -2.44
C ALA A 270 -0.91 2.84 -2.81
N ARG A 271 -1.58 3.69 -2.00
CA ARG A 271 -2.96 4.18 -2.28
C ARG A 271 -3.02 5.68 -2.58
N PHE A 272 -1.86 6.29 -2.86
CA PHE A 272 -1.78 7.70 -3.23
C PHE A 272 -2.45 7.98 -4.59
N GLY A 273 -2.35 7.07 -5.57
CA GLY A 273 -2.87 7.26 -6.91
C GLY A 273 -4.39 7.39 -6.96
N GLU A 274 -5.11 6.39 -6.46
CA GLU A 274 -6.57 6.41 -6.42
C GLU A 274 -7.13 7.51 -5.50
N THR A 275 -6.47 7.75 -4.38
CA THR A 275 -6.93 8.79 -3.44
C THR A 275 -6.69 10.20 -3.96
N ALA A 276 -5.64 10.42 -4.75
CA ALA A 276 -5.37 11.71 -5.38
C ALA A 276 -6.41 12.14 -6.44
N SER A 277 -7.26 11.20 -6.87
CA SER A 277 -8.39 11.50 -7.76
C SER A 277 -9.58 12.16 -7.03
N ILE A 278 -9.63 12.12 -5.69
CA ILE A 278 -10.71 12.65 -4.85
C ILE A 278 -10.22 13.64 -3.77
N PRO A 279 -9.43 14.67 -4.13
CA PRO A 279 -8.65 15.48 -3.19
C PRO A 279 -9.47 16.18 -2.10
N ARG A 280 -10.66 16.70 -2.43
CA ARG A 280 -11.51 17.37 -1.45
C ARG A 280 -12.06 16.45 -0.38
N TYR A 281 -12.33 15.19 -0.73
CA TYR A 281 -12.76 14.17 0.22
C TYR A 281 -11.56 13.74 1.11
N MET A 282 -10.41 13.50 0.48
CA MET A 282 -9.19 13.10 1.18
C MET A 282 -8.70 14.15 2.17
N ARG A 283 -8.70 15.44 1.80
CA ARG A 283 -8.36 16.52 2.75
C ARG A 283 -9.20 16.45 4.02
N LYS A 284 -10.53 16.23 3.89
CA LYS A 284 -11.42 16.09 5.05
C LYS A 284 -11.13 14.83 5.85
N PHE A 285 -10.86 13.73 5.18
CA PHE A 285 -10.54 12.46 5.80
C PHE A 285 -9.24 12.53 6.60
N TYR A 286 -8.16 13.02 6.00
CA TYR A 286 -6.88 13.23 6.68
C TYR A 286 -6.98 14.17 7.88
N THR A 287 -7.72 15.27 7.73
CA THR A 287 -7.92 16.22 8.84
C THR A 287 -8.68 15.57 10.00
N ARG A 288 -9.71 14.79 9.71
CA ARG A 288 -10.52 14.13 10.74
C ARG A 288 -9.77 13.02 11.47
N TYR A 289 -8.97 12.24 10.76
CA TYR A 289 -8.26 11.08 11.31
C TYR A 289 -6.75 11.30 11.42
N ALA A 290 -6.33 12.56 11.48
CA ALA A 290 -4.91 12.97 11.48
C ALA A 290 -4.06 12.23 12.52
N ASP A 291 -4.63 11.87 13.67
CA ASP A 291 -3.92 11.18 14.76
C ASP A 291 -3.76 9.66 14.56
N ARG A 292 -4.28 9.11 13.46
CA ARG A 292 -4.38 7.65 13.24
C ARG A 292 -3.84 7.20 11.88
N ILE A 293 -3.36 8.11 11.07
CA ILE A 293 -2.80 7.84 9.74
C ILE A 293 -1.28 7.99 9.81
N LEU A 294 -0.56 7.05 9.23
CA LEU A 294 0.89 7.06 9.08
C LEU A 294 1.25 7.33 7.60
N TYR A 295 2.29 8.11 7.37
CA TYR A 295 2.90 8.19 6.07
C TYR A 295 3.64 6.89 5.76
N GLY A 296 3.49 6.38 4.56
CA GLY A 296 4.18 5.23 4.04
C GLY A 296 4.16 5.25 2.52
N THR A 297 5.17 4.70 1.87
CA THR A 297 5.27 4.72 0.41
C THR A 297 5.04 3.37 -0.24
N ASP A 298 5.48 2.28 0.37
CA ASP A 298 5.62 0.96 -0.24
C ASP A 298 6.63 0.97 -1.42
N ASN A 299 7.48 2.00 -1.46
CA ASN A 299 8.51 2.17 -2.50
C ASN A 299 9.63 3.14 -2.03
N GLY A 300 10.16 2.91 -0.85
CA GLY A 300 11.00 3.88 -0.14
C GLY A 300 12.37 4.22 -0.76
N MET A 301 12.87 3.48 -1.75
CA MET A 301 14.13 3.85 -2.43
C MET A 301 13.92 4.90 -3.54
N SER A 302 12.70 5.06 -4.04
CA SER A 302 12.39 5.95 -5.16
C SER A 302 12.29 7.41 -4.72
N ALA A 303 13.15 8.25 -5.26
CA ALA A 303 13.09 9.69 -5.06
C ALA A 303 11.80 10.29 -5.65
N GLU A 304 11.37 9.77 -6.78
CA GLU A 304 10.16 10.18 -7.52
C GLU A 304 8.89 9.87 -6.70
N MET A 305 8.87 8.72 -6.01
CA MET A 305 7.76 8.36 -5.12
C MET A 305 7.63 9.36 -3.99
N TYR A 306 8.73 9.73 -3.33
CA TYR A 306 8.71 10.75 -2.29
C TYR A 306 8.21 12.09 -2.82
N GLU A 307 8.75 12.57 -3.95
CA GLU A 307 8.32 13.84 -4.58
C GLU A 307 6.84 13.82 -4.93
N THR A 308 6.36 12.71 -5.50
CA THR A 308 4.95 12.53 -5.88
C THR A 308 4.03 12.58 -4.66
N THR A 309 4.36 11.81 -3.62
CA THR A 309 3.52 11.75 -2.42
C THR A 309 3.53 13.07 -1.65
N PHE A 310 4.67 13.77 -1.58
CA PHE A 310 4.71 15.11 -0.99
C PHE A 310 3.91 16.12 -1.81
N ARG A 311 4.01 16.10 -3.15
CA ARG A 311 3.19 16.97 -4.01
C ARG A 311 1.70 16.74 -3.75
N ILE A 312 1.26 15.48 -3.64
CA ILE A 312 -0.13 15.15 -3.32
C ILE A 312 -0.55 15.68 -1.94
N LEU A 313 0.29 15.53 -0.92
CA LEU A 313 -0.08 15.88 0.45
C LEU A 313 0.01 17.38 0.74
N GLU A 314 1.02 18.06 0.18
CA GLU A 314 1.44 19.41 0.57
C GLU A 314 0.92 20.53 -0.33
N THR A 315 0.46 20.22 -1.57
CA THR A 315 0.07 21.23 -2.56
C THR A 315 -1.41 21.20 -2.87
N ASP A 316 -1.89 22.25 -3.52
CA ASP A 316 -3.21 22.36 -4.13
C ASP A 316 -3.16 22.18 -5.66
N ASP A 317 -2.07 21.63 -6.20
CA ASP A 317 -1.92 21.35 -7.61
C ASP A 317 -3.06 20.48 -8.15
N GLU A 318 -3.55 20.80 -9.34
CA GLU A 318 -4.67 20.09 -9.94
C GLU A 318 -4.24 19.37 -11.23
N HIS A 319 -4.87 18.23 -11.50
CA HIS A 319 -4.86 17.53 -12.78
C HIS A 319 -3.47 17.27 -13.37
N PHE A 320 -2.62 16.60 -12.61
CA PHE A 320 -1.31 16.15 -13.09
C PHE A 320 -1.26 14.63 -13.19
N TYR A 321 -0.33 14.11 -14.00
CA TYR A 321 -0.11 12.68 -14.18
C TYR A 321 1.29 12.31 -13.73
N VAL A 322 1.44 11.07 -13.24
CA VAL A 322 2.72 10.49 -12.85
C VAL A 322 2.90 9.19 -13.65
N PRO A 323 3.59 9.23 -14.81
CA PRO A 323 3.63 8.14 -15.77
C PRO A 323 4.19 6.82 -15.22
N ASP A 324 5.16 6.90 -14.30
CA ASP A 324 5.90 5.73 -13.82
C ASP A 324 5.07 4.79 -12.93
N TYR A 325 3.90 5.22 -12.47
CA TYR A 325 3.03 4.41 -11.60
C TYR A 325 1.84 3.77 -12.32
N HIS A 326 1.79 3.82 -13.66
CA HIS A 326 0.84 3.11 -14.52
C HIS A 326 -0.65 3.26 -14.18
N TYR A 327 -1.01 4.34 -13.46
CA TYR A 327 -2.40 4.68 -13.21
C TYR A 327 -2.92 5.60 -14.32
N HIS A 328 -4.15 5.36 -14.77
CA HIS A 328 -4.79 6.22 -15.76
C HIS A 328 -5.46 7.46 -15.15
N TRP A 329 -5.56 7.52 -13.82
CA TRP A 329 -6.14 8.66 -13.13
C TRP A 329 -5.21 9.88 -13.17
N TYR A 330 -5.81 11.06 -13.27
CA TYR A 330 -5.09 12.28 -12.92
C TYR A 330 -5.04 12.45 -11.41
N TYR A 331 -4.00 13.09 -10.93
CA TYR A 331 -3.79 13.38 -9.52
C TYR A 331 -4.06 14.84 -9.22
N SER A 332 -4.46 15.11 -7.99
CA SER A 332 -4.57 16.46 -7.44
C SER A 332 -4.06 16.49 -6.02
N GLY A 333 -3.50 17.61 -5.62
CA GLY A 333 -3.00 17.85 -4.27
C GLY A 333 -4.13 18.00 -3.25
N PHE A 334 -3.81 17.68 -1.99
CA PHE A 334 -4.76 17.75 -0.88
C PHE A 334 -4.66 19.06 -0.11
N ASP A 335 -3.55 19.80 -0.24
CA ASP A 335 -3.24 21.02 0.53
C ASP A 335 -3.52 20.80 2.03
N LEU A 336 -2.87 19.78 2.61
CA LEU A 336 -3.10 19.42 4.01
C LEU A 336 -2.56 20.51 4.95
N PRO A 337 -3.30 20.83 6.03
CA PRO A 337 -2.79 21.74 7.06
C PRO A 337 -1.48 21.26 7.68
N ASP A 338 -0.61 22.17 8.05
CA ASP A 338 0.70 21.89 8.64
C ASP A 338 0.64 20.98 9.88
N GLU A 339 -0.37 21.16 10.71
CA GLU A 339 -0.61 20.31 11.88
C GLU A 339 -0.94 18.87 11.51
N VAL A 340 -1.67 18.66 10.41
CA VAL A 340 -2.00 17.32 9.89
C VAL A 340 -0.74 16.68 9.31
N LEU A 341 0.03 17.42 8.50
CA LEU A 341 1.30 16.95 7.94
C LEU A 341 2.27 16.47 9.03
N ARG A 342 2.49 17.26 10.11
CA ARG A 342 3.40 16.85 11.20
C ARG A 342 2.97 15.54 11.86
N LYS A 343 1.65 15.36 12.08
CA LYS A 343 1.11 14.15 12.68
C LYS A 343 1.36 12.93 11.81
N ILE A 344 0.93 12.98 10.55
CA ILE A 344 1.03 11.82 9.64
C ILE A 344 2.48 11.52 9.25
N TYR A 345 3.33 12.53 9.10
CA TYR A 345 4.72 12.37 8.72
C TYR A 345 5.59 11.78 9.84
N ARG A 346 5.28 12.09 11.10
CA ARG A 346 6.23 11.76 12.16
C ARG A 346 5.60 11.45 13.52
N GLU A 347 4.71 12.31 14.02
CA GLU A 347 4.32 12.28 15.42
C GLU A 347 3.54 11.01 15.77
N ASN A 348 2.69 10.54 14.86
CA ASN A 348 1.93 9.30 15.05
C ASN A 348 2.85 8.08 15.15
N PHE A 349 3.83 7.96 14.26
CA PHE A 349 4.78 6.85 14.30
C PHE A 349 5.57 6.84 15.61
N ILE A 350 6.08 7.99 16.04
CA ILE A 350 6.78 8.08 17.32
C ILE A 350 5.88 7.69 18.50
N ARG A 351 4.58 7.98 18.43
CA ARG A 351 3.62 7.63 19.48
C ARG A 351 3.42 6.12 19.56
N ILE A 352 3.33 5.42 18.44
CA ILE A 352 3.09 3.98 18.43
C ILE A 352 4.34 3.15 18.78
N MET A 353 5.53 3.74 18.70
CA MET A 353 6.81 3.09 18.99
C MET A 353 7.34 3.38 20.43
N LYS A 354 6.58 4.07 21.27
CA LYS A 354 6.87 4.31 22.68
C LYS A 354 6.36 3.19 23.55
#